data_9647345074257b39f8ef247a3bb4f3ae
#
_entry.id   9647345074257b39f8ef247a3bb4f3ae
#
_cell.length_a   1.000
_cell.length_b   1.000
_cell.length_c   1.000
_cell.angle_alpha   90.00
_cell.angle_beta   90.00
_cell.angle_gamma   90.00
#
_symmetry.space_group_name_H-M   'P 1'
#
loop_
_entity.id
_entity.type
_entity.pdbx_description
1 polymer ?
#
loop_
_entity_poly.entity_id
_entity_poly.type
_entity_poly.pdbx_seq_one_letter_code
_entity_poly.pdbx_strand_id
1 'polypeptide(L)'
;MPRSCCEGWQIVIDEESLQKYRNYSGEFGVRMKWSVSWDDGTFRQHEGRCAMLNKEGLCDLYIEKGEDALCHTCTQYPRHVEEFENVREFSLSLSCPEAARIMLEAADDLSFVAEDTDEEETFEEGFDFLLYTNWWMQGRFCMHCLESGK
;
A
#
# COMPACT_ATOMS: atom_id res chain seq x y z
N MET A 1 -0.67 17.81 -7.43
CA MET A 1 -0.77 16.35 -7.59
C MET A 1 -2.05 15.87 -6.95
N PRO A 2 -2.81 14.97 -7.57
CA PRO A 2 -3.99 14.39 -6.95
C PRO A 2 -3.57 13.58 -5.71
N ARG A 3 -4.35 13.65 -4.65
CA ARG A 3 -4.00 13.37 -3.26
C ARG A 3 -4.60 12.06 -2.75
N SER A 4 -4.57 11.01 -3.56
CA SER A 4 -5.37 9.80 -3.35
C SER A 4 -4.71 8.69 -2.53
N CYS A 5 -3.42 8.80 -2.22
CA CYS A 5 -2.73 7.75 -1.44
C CYS A 5 -3.32 7.55 -0.03
N CYS A 6 -3.99 8.57 0.50
CA CYS A 6 -4.59 8.55 1.84
C CYS A 6 -6.11 8.82 1.80
N GLU A 7 -6.77 8.53 0.68
CA GLU A 7 -8.19 8.75 0.48
C GLU A 7 -8.90 7.47 -0.01
N GLY A 8 -10.11 7.22 0.49
CA GLY A 8 -11.00 6.18 0.01
C GLY A 8 -10.77 4.77 0.55
N TRP A 9 -9.79 4.56 1.43
CA TRP A 9 -9.52 3.25 2.02
C TRP A 9 -8.99 3.36 3.45
N GLN A 10 -9.18 2.31 4.24
CA GLN A 10 -8.77 2.25 5.62
C GLN A 10 -7.27 1.90 5.72
N ILE A 11 -6.49 2.77 6.36
CA ILE A 11 -5.05 2.58 6.53
C ILE A 11 -4.81 1.87 7.86
N VAL A 12 -4.38 0.62 7.79
CA VAL A 12 -4.01 -0.19 8.95
C VAL A 12 -2.61 0.19 9.42
N ILE A 13 -2.45 0.31 10.72
CA ILE A 13 -1.18 0.66 11.39
C ILE A 13 -0.65 -0.61 12.07
N ASP A 14 0.57 -0.96 11.79
CA ASP A 14 1.27 -2.06 12.45
C ASP A 14 1.53 -1.77 13.94
N GLU A 15 1.70 -2.84 14.73
CA GLU A 15 1.82 -2.71 16.20
C GLU A 15 3.04 -1.89 16.63
N GLU A 16 4.16 -2.00 15.92
CA GLU A 16 5.36 -1.22 16.20
C GLU A 16 5.09 0.27 16.03
N SER A 17 4.45 0.63 14.92
CA SER A 17 4.05 2.02 14.64
C SER A 17 3.02 2.54 15.65
N LEU A 18 2.05 1.70 16.08
CA LEU A 18 1.09 2.07 17.12
C LEU A 18 1.79 2.40 18.43
N GLN A 19 2.78 1.59 18.86
CA GLN A 19 3.56 1.86 20.06
C GLN A 19 4.35 3.16 19.93
N LYS A 20 4.98 3.40 18.78
CA LYS A 20 5.70 4.63 18.47
C LYS A 20 4.77 5.85 18.56
N TYR A 21 3.57 5.77 17.99
CA TYR A 21 2.60 6.86 17.98
C TYR A 21 2.04 7.18 19.37
N ARG A 22 1.90 6.19 20.25
CA ARG A 22 1.51 6.39 21.67
C ARG A 22 2.51 7.24 22.43
N ASN A 23 3.80 7.17 22.04
CA ASN A 23 4.89 7.87 22.73
C ASN A 23 5.08 9.32 22.25
N TYR A 24 4.40 9.75 21.21
CA TYR A 24 4.47 11.15 20.80
C TYR A 24 3.83 12.07 21.84
N SER A 25 4.50 13.19 22.09
CA SER A 25 4.11 14.19 23.09
C SER A 25 3.91 15.57 22.45
N GLY A 26 3.46 16.54 23.25
CA GLY A 26 3.19 17.88 22.78
C GLY A 26 1.94 17.96 21.88
N GLU A 27 1.83 19.02 21.10
CA GLU A 27 0.68 19.26 20.22
C GLU A 27 0.51 18.14 19.17
N PHE A 28 1.62 17.68 18.60
CA PHE A 28 1.61 16.59 17.66
C PHE A 28 1.12 15.28 18.29
N GLY A 29 1.54 14.98 19.52
CA GLY A 29 1.07 13.81 20.26
C GLY A 29 -0.44 13.86 20.55
N VAL A 30 -0.98 15.03 20.87
CA VAL A 30 -2.42 15.22 21.03
C VAL A 30 -3.13 14.96 19.70
N ARG A 31 -2.66 15.54 18.61
CA ARG A 31 -3.20 15.32 17.27
C ARG A 31 -3.16 13.85 16.88
N MET A 32 -2.05 13.16 17.11
CA MET A 32 -1.91 11.73 16.82
C MET A 32 -2.95 10.89 17.57
N LYS A 33 -3.18 11.18 18.85
CA LYS A 33 -4.20 10.49 19.66
C LYS A 33 -5.60 10.59 19.07
N TRP A 34 -5.95 11.73 18.46
CA TRP A 34 -7.24 11.93 17.80
C TRP A 34 -7.29 11.37 16.37
N SER A 35 -6.16 11.23 15.72
CA SER A 35 -6.06 10.75 14.34
C SER A 35 -6.04 9.22 14.22
N VAL A 36 -5.85 8.50 15.33
CA VAL A 36 -5.79 7.03 15.35
C VAL A 36 -7.03 6.46 16.03
N SER A 37 -7.60 5.41 15.44
CA SER A 37 -8.54 4.50 16.10
C SER A 37 -7.72 3.41 16.78
N TRP A 38 -7.51 3.54 18.09
CA TRP A 38 -6.60 2.67 18.85
C TRP A 38 -7.12 1.25 19.04
N ASP A 39 -8.44 1.09 18.98
CA ASP A 39 -9.09 -0.21 19.11
C ASP A 39 -9.00 -1.01 17.80
N ASP A 40 -9.09 -0.30 16.67
CA ASP A 40 -9.03 -0.92 15.34
C ASP A 40 -7.61 -0.94 14.76
N GLY A 41 -6.66 -0.23 15.36
CA GLY A 41 -5.30 -0.10 14.84
C GLY A 41 -5.24 0.61 13.49
N THR A 42 -6.04 1.66 13.27
CA THR A 42 -6.13 2.32 11.97
C THR A 42 -6.08 3.84 12.08
N PHE A 43 -5.70 4.52 11.01
CA PHE A 43 -5.92 5.96 10.94
C PHE A 43 -7.41 6.28 10.75
N ARG A 44 -7.92 7.22 11.53
CA ARG A 44 -9.27 7.74 11.36
C ARG A 44 -9.40 8.46 10.03
N GLN A 45 -10.60 8.43 9.48
CA GLN A 45 -10.92 9.13 8.25
C GLN A 45 -12.04 10.14 8.47
N HIS A 46 -11.92 11.28 7.81
CA HIS A 46 -12.95 12.29 7.73
C HIS A 46 -13.29 12.51 6.26
N GLU A 47 -14.55 12.25 5.90
CA GLU A 47 -15.02 12.34 4.51
C GLU A 47 -14.16 11.51 3.54
N GLY A 48 -13.75 10.31 3.97
CA GLY A 48 -12.89 9.43 3.16
C GLY A 48 -11.41 9.83 3.12
N ARG A 49 -10.97 10.82 3.89
CA ARG A 49 -9.59 11.30 3.93
C ARG A 49 -8.93 10.98 5.26
N CYS A 50 -7.68 10.52 5.20
CA CYS A 50 -6.88 10.27 6.40
C CYS A 50 -6.79 11.52 7.27
N ALA A 51 -6.96 11.35 8.60
CA ALA A 51 -6.89 12.44 9.56
C ALA A 51 -5.51 13.12 9.66
N MET A 52 -4.46 12.50 9.10
CA MET A 52 -3.12 13.08 9.03
C MET A 52 -2.91 13.96 7.78
N LEU A 53 -3.87 14.02 6.86
CA LEU A 53 -3.79 14.95 5.73
C LEU A 53 -4.15 16.37 6.15
N ASN A 54 -3.31 17.32 5.79
CA ASN A 54 -3.57 18.74 5.97
C ASN A 54 -4.46 19.30 4.84
N LYS A 55 -4.70 20.61 4.89
CA LYS A 55 -5.56 21.30 3.92
C LYS A 55 -4.96 21.31 2.50
N GLU A 56 -3.65 21.25 2.40
CA GLU A 56 -2.90 21.14 1.16
C GLU A 56 -2.88 19.71 0.62
N GLY A 57 -3.38 18.73 1.42
CA GLY A 57 -3.41 17.31 1.12
C GLY A 57 -2.06 16.62 1.23
N LEU A 58 -1.19 17.18 2.03
CA LEU A 58 0.09 16.59 2.39
C LEU A 58 -0.03 15.89 3.76
N CYS A 59 0.79 14.88 3.99
CA CYS A 59 0.78 14.13 5.22
C CYS A 59 1.58 14.87 6.31
N ASP A 60 0.92 15.32 7.36
CA ASP A 60 1.59 16.02 8.46
C ASP A 60 2.49 15.09 9.29
N LEU A 61 2.20 13.79 9.34
CA LEU A 61 3.10 12.82 9.95
C LEU A 61 4.45 12.80 9.22
N TYR A 62 4.41 12.78 7.89
CA TYR A 62 5.63 12.83 7.07
C TYR A 62 6.36 14.17 7.21
N ILE A 63 5.62 15.28 7.18
CA ILE A 63 6.20 16.63 7.27
C ILE A 63 6.88 16.86 8.61
N GLU A 64 6.25 16.45 9.71
CA GLU A 64 6.75 16.75 11.06
C GLU A 64 7.75 15.72 11.60
N LYS A 65 7.67 14.47 11.15
CA LYS A 65 8.44 13.35 11.71
C LYS A 65 9.30 12.61 10.69
N GLY A 66 9.14 12.89 9.41
CA GLY A 66 9.90 12.25 8.35
C GLY A 66 9.35 10.90 7.93
N GLU A 67 10.04 10.30 6.98
CA GLU A 67 9.67 9.01 6.36
C GLU A 67 9.68 7.87 7.38
N ASP A 68 10.66 7.83 8.26
CA ASP A 68 10.81 6.80 9.30
C ASP A 68 9.64 6.76 10.30
N ALA A 69 8.80 7.78 10.30
CA ALA A 69 7.61 7.82 11.14
C ALA A 69 6.39 7.16 10.52
N LEU A 70 6.43 6.88 9.24
CA LEU A 70 5.31 6.23 8.54
C LEU A 70 5.14 4.79 9.03
N CYS A 71 3.90 4.33 9.12
CA CYS A 71 3.62 2.92 9.36
C CYS A 71 3.92 2.10 8.10
N HIS A 72 4.04 0.78 8.27
CA HIS A 72 4.36 -0.14 7.18
C HIS A 72 3.46 0.05 5.96
N THR A 73 2.15 0.12 6.15
CA THR A 73 1.18 0.36 5.07
C THR A 73 1.47 1.64 4.29
N CYS A 74 1.76 2.75 4.99
CA CYS A 74 2.05 4.03 4.33
C CYS A 74 3.40 4.02 3.59
N THR A 75 4.38 3.28 4.10
CA THR A 75 5.70 3.14 3.47
C THR A 75 5.63 2.26 2.22
N GLN A 76 4.83 1.21 2.25
CA GLN A 76 4.70 0.28 1.13
C GLN A 76 3.90 0.86 -0.03
N TYR A 77 2.81 1.57 0.25
CA TYR A 77 1.96 2.13 -0.81
C TYR A 77 2.74 3.10 -1.74
N PRO A 78 2.64 3.02 -3.05
CA PRO A 78 1.72 2.20 -3.86
C PRO A 78 2.29 0.83 -4.27
N ARG A 79 3.36 0.37 -3.67
CA ARG A 79 3.97 -0.93 -3.99
C ARG A 79 3.06 -2.05 -3.50
N HIS A 80 2.94 -3.06 -4.30
CA HIS A 80 2.22 -4.27 -3.99
C HIS A 80 3.17 -5.45 -4.23
N VAL A 81 3.28 -6.31 -3.24
CA VAL A 81 4.12 -7.50 -3.30
C VAL A 81 3.21 -8.69 -3.07
N GLU A 82 3.20 -9.62 -4.00
CA GLU A 82 2.52 -10.90 -3.88
C GLU A 82 3.55 -12.01 -3.89
N GLU A 83 3.39 -12.98 -3.02
CA GLU A 83 4.28 -14.14 -2.90
C GLU A 83 3.51 -15.41 -3.23
N PHE A 84 4.05 -16.19 -4.17
CA PHE A 84 3.49 -17.46 -4.63
C PHE A 84 4.61 -18.49 -4.65
N GLU A 85 4.49 -19.55 -3.86
CA GLU A 85 5.47 -20.62 -3.84
C GLU A 85 6.93 -20.16 -4.05
N ASN A 86 7.37 -20.15 -5.30
CA ASN A 86 8.72 -19.77 -5.72
C ASN A 86 8.78 -18.48 -6.57
N VAL A 87 7.70 -17.70 -6.56
CA VAL A 87 7.61 -16.44 -7.32
C VAL A 87 7.21 -15.30 -6.40
N ARG A 88 7.92 -14.20 -6.45
CA ARG A 88 7.55 -12.94 -5.80
C ARG A 88 7.30 -11.89 -6.87
N GLU A 89 6.10 -11.37 -6.92
CA GLU A 89 5.69 -10.33 -7.85
C GLU A 89 5.73 -8.96 -7.20
N PHE A 90 6.31 -7.99 -7.88
CA PHE A 90 6.29 -6.58 -7.50
C PHE A 90 5.45 -5.79 -8.51
N SER A 91 4.45 -5.11 -8.03
CA SER A 91 3.60 -4.26 -8.86
C SER A 91 3.31 -2.92 -8.21
N LEU A 92 2.68 -2.01 -8.94
CA LEU A 92 2.21 -0.73 -8.42
C LEU A 92 0.69 -0.65 -8.49
N SER A 93 0.07 -0.23 -7.40
CA SER A 93 -1.38 0.00 -7.38
C SER A 93 -1.75 1.18 -8.27
N LEU A 94 -2.66 0.94 -9.22
CA LEU A 94 -3.23 1.99 -10.09
C LEU A 94 -4.15 2.97 -9.35
N SER A 95 -4.49 2.69 -8.10
CA SER A 95 -5.14 3.68 -7.24
C SER A 95 -4.22 4.85 -6.92
N CYS A 96 -2.90 4.72 -7.14
CA CYS A 96 -1.96 5.83 -7.11
C CYS A 96 -2.02 6.58 -8.44
N PRO A 97 -2.42 7.86 -8.47
CA PRO A 97 -2.52 8.63 -9.72
C PRO A 97 -1.19 8.77 -10.44
N GLU A 98 -0.07 8.78 -9.71
CA GLU A 98 1.24 8.88 -10.33
C GLU A 98 1.64 7.55 -10.99
N ALA A 99 1.36 6.42 -10.35
CA ALA A 99 1.56 5.11 -10.98
C ALA A 99 0.69 4.97 -12.25
N ALA A 100 -0.58 5.36 -12.16
CA ALA A 100 -1.49 5.37 -13.29
C ALA A 100 -1.02 6.31 -14.41
N ARG A 101 -0.53 7.51 -14.08
CA ARG A 101 0.01 8.46 -15.05
C ARG A 101 1.22 7.90 -15.78
N ILE A 102 2.20 7.38 -15.04
CA ILE A 102 3.42 6.79 -15.63
C ILE A 102 3.05 5.69 -16.62
N MET A 103 2.12 4.83 -16.24
CA MET A 103 1.66 3.75 -17.10
C MET A 103 0.95 4.24 -18.34
N LEU A 104 0.02 5.19 -18.22
CA LEU A 104 -0.75 5.70 -19.35
C LEU A 104 0.10 6.54 -20.31
N GLU A 105 1.18 7.14 -19.81
CA GLU A 105 2.12 7.94 -20.60
C GLU A 105 3.29 7.10 -21.15
N ALA A 106 3.46 5.85 -20.73
CA ALA A 106 4.47 4.97 -21.28
C ALA A 106 4.24 4.77 -22.78
N ALA A 107 5.26 5.06 -23.57
CA ALA A 107 5.21 4.92 -25.02
C ALA A 107 5.51 3.50 -25.50
N ASP A 108 6.12 2.71 -24.64
CA ASP A 108 6.55 1.35 -24.92
C ASP A 108 5.50 0.35 -24.41
N ASP A 109 5.45 -0.82 -25.05
CA ASP A 109 4.65 -1.93 -24.58
C ASP A 109 5.10 -2.37 -23.19
N LEU A 110 4.13 -2.74 -22.35
CA LEU A 110 4.41 -3.27 -21.02
C LEU A 110 5.22 -4.55 -21.13
N SER A 111 6.30 -4.63 -20.38
CA SER A 111 7.13 -5.82 -20.30
C SER A 111 7.29 -6.24 -18.84
N PHE A 112 7.36 -7.55 -18.62
CA PHE A 112 7.68 -8.12 -17.33
C PHE A 112 9.17 -8.45 -17.30
N VAL A 113 9.82 -8.09 -16.21
CA VAL A 113 11.20 -8.45 -15.95
C VAL A 113 11.19 -9.57 -14.91
N ALA A 114 11.74 -10.72 -15.26
CA ALA A 114 11.97 -11.83 -14.34
C ALA A 114 13.44 -11.87 -13.96
N GLU A 115 13.71 -11.98 -12.68
CA GLU A 115 15.05 -12.13 -12.13
C GLU A 115 15.07 -13.37 -11.22
N ASP A 116 16.01 -14.27 -11.44
CA ASP A 116 16.21 -15.40 -10.56
C ASP A 116 16.90 -14.93 -9.28
N THR A 117 16.40 -15.36 -8.14
CA THR A 117 17.01 -15.08 -6.83
C THR A 117 17.53 -16.38 -6.23
N ASP A 118 18.62 -16.30 -5.45
CA ASP A 118 19.18 -17.44 -4.72
C ASP A 118 18.46 -17.66 -3.36
N GLU A 119 17.28 -17.06 -3.14
CA GLU A 119 16.51 -17.25 -1.92
C GLU A 119 15.94 -18.66 -1.88
N GLU A 120 15.94 -19.29 -0.69
CA GLU A 120 15.35 -20.61 -0.51
C GLU A 120 13.83 -20.54 -0.74
N GLU A 121 13.30 -21.50 -1.51
CA GLU A 121 11.86 -21.63 -1.75
C GLU A 121 11.11 -21.82 -0.42
N THR A 122 10.16 -20.93 -0.14
CA THR A 122 9.25 -21.08 0.99
C THR A 122 7.97 -21.74 0.51
N PHE A 123 7.78 -23.01 0.90
CA PHE A 123 6.55 -23.73 0.58
C PHE A 123 5.47 -23.39 1.61
N GLU A 124 4.44 -22.65 1.23
CA GLU A 124 3.21 -22.60 1.99
C GLU A 124 2.32 -23.78 1.59
N GLU A 125 2.17 -24.75 2.51
CA GLU A 125 1.20 -25.83 2.32
C GLU A 125 -0.22 -25.24 2.20
N GLY A 126 -0.83 -25.39 1.04
CA GLY A 126 -2.25 -25.05 0.83
C GLY A 126 -2.54 -23.94 -0.16
N PHE A 127 -1.55 -23.43 -0.87
CA PHE A 127 -1.82 -22.48 -1.94
C PHE A 127 -2.55 -23.18 -3.11
N ASP A 128 -3.81 -22.79 -3.34
CA ASP A 128 -4.61 -23.29 -4.46
C ASP A 128 -4.61 -22.25 -5.60
N PHE A 129 -3.77 -22.49 -6.60
CA PHE A 129 -3.65 -21.65 -7.78
C PHE A 129 -4.99 -21.45 -8.52
N LEU A 130 -5.88 -22.46 -8.49
CA LEU A 130 -7.19 -22.37 -9.13
C LEU A 130 -8.14 -21.46 -8.34
N LEU A 131 -8.08 -21.48 -7.01
CA LEU A 131 -8.82 -20.56 -6.16
C LEU A 131 -8.31 -19.13 -6.36
N TYR A 132 -7.01 -18.96 -6.45
CA TYR A 132 -6.38 -17.66 -6.69
C TYR A 132 -6.77 -17.08 -8.05
N THR A 133 -6.70 -17.85 -9.14
CA THR A 133 -7.09 -17.39 -10.47
C THR A 133 -8.58 -17.09 -10.57
N ASN A 134 -9.44 -17.84 -9.88
CA ASN A 134 -10.88 -17.55 -9.82
C ASN A 134 -11.18 -16.28 -9.02
N TRP A 135 -10.52 -16.08 -7.89
CA TRP A 135 -10.66 -14.88 -7.08
C TRP A 135 -10.14 -13.64 -7.83
N TRP A 136 -9.10 -13.82 -8.62
CA TRP A 136 -8.47 -12.82 -9.45
C TRP A 136 -9.34 -12.39 -10.64
N MET A 137 -10.01 -13.34 -11.29
CA MET A 137 -10.95 -13.05 -12.40
C MET A 137 -12.24 -12.38 -11.93
N GLN A 138 -12.59 -12.43 -10.67
CA GLN A 138 -13.84 -11.89 -10.14
C GLN A 138 -13.81 -10.41 -9.74
N GLY A 139 -12.72 -9.67 -9.87
CA GLY A 139 -12.83 -8.24 -9.66
C GLY A 139 -11.61 -7.41 -9.30
N ARG A 140 -10.42 -7.93 -9.36
CA ARG A 140 -9.24 -7.07 -9.25
C ARG A 140 -8.54 -6.99 -10.61
N PHE A 141 -8.60 -5.84 -11.22
CA PHE A 141 -7.70 -5.46 -12.29
C PHE A 141 -6.30 -5.28 -11.72
N CYS A 142 -5.54 -6.35 -11.66
CA CYS A 142 -4.10 -6.28 -11.64
C CYS A 142 -3.63 -6.32 -13.09
N MET A 143 -2.65 -5.53 -13.45
CA MET A 143 -2.20 -5.41 -14.84
C MET A 143 -1.52 -6.62 -15.45
N HIS A 144 -1.36 -7.67 -14.68
CA HIS A 144 -0.68 -8.89 -15.09
C HIS A 144 -1.44 -9.76 -16.11
N CYS A 145 -2.70 -9.46 -16.38
CA CYS A 145 -3.57 -10.34 -17.17
C CYS A 145 -3.59 -10.09 -18.67
N LEU A 146 -2.70 -9.31 -19.24
CA LEU A 146 -2.74 -9.06 -20.68
C LEU A 146 -1.90 -10.01 -21.55
N GLU A 147 -1.19 -10.98 -21.00
CA GLU A 147 -0.29 -11.83 -21.79
C GLU A 147 -0.55 -13.32 -21.82
N SER A 148 -1.67 -13.86 -21.43
CA SER A 148 -1.97 -15.27 -21.74
C SER A 148 -2.90 -15.44 -22.94
N GLY A 149 -2.62 -14.70 -23.99
CA GLY A 149 -3.25 -14.82 -25.28
C GLY A 149 -2.28 -15.39 -26.33
N LYS A 150 -1.91 -16.69 -26.20
CA LYS A 150 -1.52 -17.56 -27.31
C LYS A 150 -1.80 -19.00 -26.97
#